data_03fcfc2afd390b08ef5467f0707bf5e5
#
_entry.id   03fcfc2afd390b08ef5467f0707bf5e5
#
_cell.length_a   1.000
_cell.length_b   1.000
_cell.length_c   1.000
_cell.angle_alpha   90.00
_cell.angle_beta   90.00
_cell.angle_gamma   90.00
#
_symmetry.space_group_name_H-M   'P 1'
#
loop_
_entity.id
_entity.type
_entity.pdbx_description
1 polymer ?
#
loop_
_entity_poly.entity_id
_entity_poly.type
_entity_poly.pdbx_seq_one_letter_code
_entity_poly.pdbx_strand_id
1 'polypeptide(L)' 'MRQLTVAAVQMRMVDDVSANVATADRLVREAAARGARLILIPELFEGLYFCTDQLAEHFDRARPLAGHPTITFFSSLA' A
#
# COMPACT_ATOMS: atom_id res chain seq x y z
N MET A 1 -18.96 20.97 -15.13
CA MET A 1 -18.53 19.56 -15.06
C MET A 1 -17.57 19.40 -13.87
N ARG A 2 -17.83 18.41 -13.04
CA ARG A 2 -16.89 18.10 -11.97
C ARG A 2 -15.79 17.17 -12.49
N GLN A 3 -14.57 17.43 -12.08
CA GLN A 3 -13.42 16.59 -12.41
C GLN A 3 -12.80 16.05 -11.13
N LEU A 4 -12.38 14.81 -11.19
CA LEU A 4 -11.67 14.16 -10.10
C LEU A 4 -10.36 13.58 -10.64
N THR A 5 -9.25 14.08 -10.12
CA THR A 5 -7.95 13.52 -10.47
C THR A 5 -7.68 12.29 -9.61
N VAL A 6 -7.41 11.19 -10.26
CA VAL A 6 -7.12 9.92 -9.62
C VAL A 6 -5.71 9.44 -9.98
N ALA A 7 -5.13 8.63 -9.13
CA ALA A 7 -3.82 8.03 -9.39
C ALA A 7 -3.83 6.56 -9.04
N ALA A 8 -3.14 5.76 -9.85
CA ALA A 8 -2.83 4.38 -9.53
C ALA A 8 -1.32 4.27 -9.32
N VAL A 9 -0.93 3.81 -8.15
CA VAL A 9 0.49 3.66 -7.80
C VAL A 9 0.97 2.31 -8.29
N GLN A 10 2.10 2.31 -8.99
CA GLN A 10 2.83 1.10 -9.35
C GLN A 10 4.20 1.15 -8.70
N MET A 11 4.60 0.05 -8.09
CA MET A 11 5.87 -0.01 -7.38
C MET A 11 6.43 -1.42 -7.40
N ARG A 12 7.74 -1.50 -7.25
CA ARG A 12 8.41 -2.78 -7.03
C ARG A 12 8.39 -3.08 -5.54
N MET A 13 7.89 -4.26 -5.18
CA MET A 13 7.91 -4.73 -3.81
C MET A 13 9.21 -5.49 -3.54
N VAL A 14 9.69 -5.38 -2.30
CA VAL A 14 10.83 -6.14 -1.78
C VAL A 14 10.38 -6.95 -0.57
N ASP A 15 11.21 -7.85 -0.08
CA ASP A 15 10.87 -8.69 1.07
C ASP A 15 11.17 -7.95 2.40
N ASP A 16 10.62 -6.76 2.52
CA ASP A 16 10.76 -5.90 3.72
C ASP A 16 9.53 -5.00 3.79
N VAL A 17 8.66 -5.26 4.76
CA VAL A 17 7.41 -4.50 4.94
C VAL A 17 7.70 -3.01 5.12
N SER A 18 8.67 -2.65 5.95
CA SER A 18 9.00 -1.24 6.20
C SER A 18 9.43 -0.51 4.93
N ALA A 19 10.24 -1.16 4.09
CA ALA A 19 10.67 -0.57 2.83
C ALA A 19 9.51 -0.40 1.87
N ASN A 20 8.59 -1.36 1.80
CA ASN A 20 7.43 -1.28 0.93
C ASN A 20 6.46 -0.20 1.40
N VAL A 21 6.23 -0.07 2.70
CA VAL A 21 5.40 1.00 3.25
C VAL A 21 6.02 2.37 2.95
N ALA A 22 7.33 2.51 3.11
CA ALA A 22 8.02 3.77 2.81
C ALA A 22 7.91 4.14 1.33
N THR A 23 8.03 3.16 0.42
CA THR A 23 7.88 3.38 -1.01
C THR A 23 6.44 3.82 -1.34
N ALA A 24 5.45 3.14 -0.78
CA ALA A 24 4.05 3.50 -0.99
C ALA A 24 3.76 4.90 -0.43
N ASP A 25 4.26 5.23 0.75
CA ASP A 25 4.12 6.56 1.34
C ASP A 25 4.65 7.65 0.41
N ARG A 26 5.87 7.47 -0.09
CA ARG A 26 6.49 8.44 -1.00
C ARG A 26 5.65 8.63 -2.27
N LEU A 27 5.19 7.56 -2.86
CA LEU A 27 4.41 7.61 -4.11
C LEU A 27 3.01 8.20 -3.89
N VAL A 28 2.37 7.92 -2.75
CA VAL A 28 1.09 8.52 -2.39
C VAL A 28 1.25 10.04 -2.22
N ARG A 29 2.29 10.48 -1.51
CA ARG A 29 2.55 11.91 -1.33
C ARG A 29 2.86 12.61 -2.65
N GLU A 30 3.59 11.96 -3.54
CA GLU A 30 3.87 12.49 -4.88
C GLU A 30 2.58 12.62 -5.68
N ALA A 31 1.71 11.62 -5.67
CA ALA A 31 0.44 11.67 -6.37
C ALA A 31 -0.46 12.79 -5.82
N ALA A 32 -0.51 12.94 -4.50
CA ALA A 32 -1.27 14.02 -3.87
C ALA A 32 -0.75 15.40 -4.27
N ALA A 33 0.58 15.55 -4.32
CA ALA A 33 1.21 16.80 -4.75
C ALA A 33 0.89 17.15 -6.20
N ARG A 34 0.60 16.14 -7.04
CA ARG A 34 0.17 16.32 -8.42
C ARG A 34 -1.34 16.54 -8.55
N GLY A 35 -2.06 16.63 -7.45
CA GLY A 35 -3.48 16.94 -7.42
C GLY A 35 -4.42 15.75 -7.35
N ALA A 36 -3.90 14.53 -7.18
CA ALA A 36 -4.76 13.36 -7.04
C ALA A 36 -5.55 13.40 -5.72
N ARG A 37 -6.84 13.12 -5.81
CA ARG A 37 -7.75 13.10 -4.66
C ARG A 37 -8.12 11.68 -4.27
N LEU A 38 -8.05 10.75 -5.20
CA LEU A 38 -8.24 9.33 -4.96
C LEU A 38 -7.02 8.59 -5.47
N ILE A 39 -6.37 7.83 -4.58
CA ILE A 39 -5.10 7.19 -4.90
C ILE A 39 -5.24 5.71 -4.56
N LEU A 40 -5.02 4.86 -5.56
CA LEU A 40 -5.03 3.41 -5.39
C LEU A 40 -3.60 2.90 -5.30
N ILE A 41 -3.30 2.16 -4.25
CA ILE A 41 -2.02 1.47 -4.09
C ILE A 41 -2.14 0.01 -4.52
N PRO A 42 -1.02 -0.66 -4.85
CA PRO A 42 -1.08 -2.04 -5.31
C PRO A 42 -1.63 -2.99 -4.25
N GLU A 43 -2.35 -4.00 -4.70
CA GLU A 43 -2.77 -5.09 -3.85
C GLU A 43 -1.55 -5.84 -3.32
N LEU A 44 -1.61 -6.29 -2.05
CA LEU A 44 -0.55 -7.09 -1.42
C LEU A 44 0.84 -6.43 -1.45
N PHE A 45 0.89 -5.11 -1.32
CA PHE A 45 2.13 -4.36 -1.49
C PHE A 45 3.12 -4.49 -0.31
N GLU A 46 2.70 -5.04 0.82
CA GLU A 46 3.58 -5.14 2.00
C GLU A 46 4.77 -6.08 1.81
N GLY A 47 4.72 -6.96 0.84
CA GLY A 47 5.79 -7.91 0.60
C GLY A 47 5.82 -8.40 -0.84
N LEU A 48 6.59 -9.43 -1.07
CA LEU A 48 6.62 -10.11 -2.35
C LEU A 48 5.28 -10.79 -2.60
N TYR A 49 4.94 -10.99 -3.89
CA TYR A 49 3.68 -11.61 -4.26
C TYR A 49 3.68 -13.10 -3.87
N PHE A 50 3.18 -13.38 -2.69
CA PHE A 50 3.24 -14.72 -2.10
C PHE A 50 2.27 -15.72 -2.75
N CYS A 51 1.33 -15.26 -3.56
CA CYS A 51 0.35 -16.14 -4.21
C CYS A 51 0.97 -17.07 -5.25
N THR A 52 2.25 -16.88 -5.59
CA THR A 52 3.00 -17.82 -6.42
C THR A 52 3.34 -19.10 -5.65
N ASP A 53 3.29 -19.07 -4.33
CA ASP A 53 3.54 -20.18 -3.44
C ASP A 53 2.25 -20.58 -2.72
N GLN A 54 2.14 -21.85 -2.33
CA GLN A 54 1.01 -22.36 -1.56
C GLN A 54 1.48 -22.81 -0.16
N LEU A 55 2.16 -21.89 0.55
CA LEU A 55 2.72 -22.18 1.86
C LEU A 55 1.80 -21.69 2.96
N ALA A 56 1.48 -22.57 3.91
CA ALA A 56 0.61 -22.22 5.04
C ALA A 56 1.17 -21.07 5.88
N GLU A 57 2.49 -20.92 5.93
CA GLU A 57 3.15 -19.85 6.68
C GLU A 57 2.76 -18.45 6.20
N HIS A 58 2.28 -18.30 4.97
CA HIS A 58 1.81 -17.01 4.47
C HIS A 58 0.58 -16.49 5.23
N PHE A 59 -0.20 -17.37 5.86
CA PHE A 59 -1.32 -16.95 6.70
C PHE A 59 -0.85 -16.18 7.94
N ASP A 60 0.39 -16.35 8.36
CA ASP A 60 0.95 -15.63 9.52
C ASP A 60 1.09 -14.12 9.25
N ARG A 61 0.94 -13.69 7.99
CA ARG A 61 0.95 -12.27 7.62
C ARG A 61 -0.34 -11.57 8.03
N ALA A 62 -1.42 -12.32 8.23
CA ALA A 62 -2.70 -11.74 8.60
C ALA A 62 -2.64 -11.17 10.01
N ARG A 63 -3.24 -10.00 10.20
CA ARG A 63 -3.30 -9.30 11.47
C ARG A 63 -4.71 -8.74 11.68
N PRO A 64 -5.13 -8.55 12.95
CA PRO A 64 -6.40 -7.88 13.21
C PRO A 64 -6.42 -6.48 12.58
N LEU A 65 -7.59 -6.05 12.14
CA LEU A 65 -7.78 -4.69 11.61
C LEU A 65 -7.48 -3.63 12.66
N ALA A 66 -8.00 -3.81 13.87
CA ALA A 66 -7.74 -2.90 14.97
C ALA A 66 -6.25 -2.93 15.34
N GLY A 67 -5.61 -1.76 15.30
CA GLY A 67 -4.18 -1.64 15.60
C GLY A 67 -3.24 -2.14 14.51
N HIS A 68 -3.76 -2.46 13.32
CA HIS A 68 -2.91 -2.88 12.21
C HIS A 68 -1.97 -1.73 11.81
N PRO A 69 -0.64 -1.93 11.85
CA PRO A 69 0.31 -0.81 11.65
C PRO A 69 0.14 -0.10 10.31
N THR A 70 -0.01 -0.85 9.24
CA THR A 70 -0.12 -0.30 7.89
C THR A 70 -1.43 0.46 7.72
N ILE A 71 -2.53 -0.08 8.20
CA ILE A 71 -3.84 0.59 8.12
C ILE A 71 -3.83 1.86 8.95
N THR A 72 -3.26 1.82 10.15
CA THR A 72 -3.13 3.01 11.01
C THR A 72 -2.29 4.07 10.32
N PHE A 73 -1.17 3.69 9.72
CA PHE A 73 -0.29 4.62 9.01
C PHE A 73 -1.03 5.32 7.86
N PHE A 74 -1.66 4.55 6.97
CA PHE A 74 -2.33 5.14 5.80
C PHE A 74 -3.59 5.91 6.16
N SER A 75 -4.29 5.53 7.24
CA SER A 75 -5.41 6.32 7.75
C SER A 75 -4.97 7.71 8.20
N SER A 76 -3.79 7.82 8.82
CA SER A 76 -3.23 9.10 9.22
C SER A 76 -2.71 9.90 8.03
N LEU A 77 -2.15 9.22 7.02
CA LEU A 77 -1.63 9.86 5.82
C LEU A 77 -2.76 10.46 4.98
N ALA A 78 -3.87 9.75 4.88
CA ALA A 78 -5.01 10.22 4.13
C ALA A 78 -5.62 11.46 4.78
#